data_e20a7021f7df28ffc62235d02dab0194
#
_entry.id   e20a7021f7df28ffc62235d02dab0194
#
_cell.length_a   1.000
_cell.length_b   1.000
_cell.length_c   1.000
_cell.angle_alpha   90.00
_cell.angle_beta   90.00
_cell.angle_gamma   90.00
#
_symmetry.space_group_name_H-M   'P 1'
#
loop_
_entity.id
_entity.type
_entity.pdbx_description
1 polymer ?
#
loop_
_entity_poly.entity_id
_entity_poly.type
_entity_poly.pdbx_seq_one_letter_code
_entity_poly.pdbx_strand_id
1 'polypeptide(L)'
;MTELRDYIKVKHGFAFKGDHITTIDNGIVLVTPGNFSIGGGFKEGKCKFFDGEYPTDYVLRPGDLIVTMTDLSKAIDTLGYSALVPKSERTYLHNQRIGLVKIIDEKRLDKHYLYWFMRTSYYQKTIAATSSGSTVHHTSPDRIMDVEIELPDLEKQRTVATFMDNIESKINTNKQINKNL
;
A
#
# COMPACT_ATOMS: atom_id res chain seq x y z
N MET A 1 -16.13 18.55 0.78
CA MET A 1 -15.42 17.26 0.79
C MET A 1 -16.02 16.39 -0.29
N THR A 2 -15.28 15.50 -0.87
CA THR A 2 -15.67 14.55 -1.93
C THR A 2 -15.12 13.18 -1.57
N GLU A 3 -15.64 12.10 -2.13
CA GLU A 3 -15.17 10.75 -1.81
C GLU A 3 -14.03 10.34 -2.75
N LEU A 4 -13.12 9.51 -2.26
CA LEU A 4 -12.03 8.97 -3.08
C LEU A 4 -12.54 8.20 -4.32
N ARG A 5 -13.75 7.63 -4.27
CA ARG A 5 -14.36 6.89 -5.40
C ARG A 5 -14.50 7.71 -6.67
N ASP A 6 -14.56 9.03 -6.55
CA ASP A 6 -14.63 9.96 -7.69
C ASP A 6 -13.29 10.05 -8.44
N TYR A 7 -12.19 9.59 -7.83
CA TYR A 7 -10.83 9.77 -8.34
C TYR A 7 -10.04 8.48 -8.49
N ILE A 8 -10.44 7.40 -7.80
CA ILE A 8 -9.70 6.14 -7.79
C ILE A 8 -10.59 4.93 -8.00
N LYS A 9 -9.96 3.83 -8.40
CA LYS A 9 -10.47 2.46 -8.29
C LYS A 9 -9.48 1.62 -7.50
N VAL A 10 -10.00 0.70 -6.70
CA VAL A 10 -9.18 -0.25 -5.95
C VAL A 10 -9.47 -1.66 -6.47
N LYS A 11 -8.46 -2.28 -7.10
CA LYS A 11 -8.54 -3.67 -7.58
C LYS A 11 -8.17 -4.61 -6.44
N HIS A 12 -9.01 -5.60 -6.20
CA HIS A 12 -8.73 -6.69 -5.26
C HIS A 12 -7.65 -7.63 -5.82
N GLY A 13 -6.76 -8.13 -4.96
CA GLY A 13 -5.75 -9.08 -5.36
C GLY A 13 -6.28 -10.50 -5.56
N PHE A 14 -5.39 -11.42 -5.97
CA PHE A 14 -5.69 -12.81 -6.26
C PHE A 14 -5.48 -13.72 -5.03
N ALA A 15 -6.33 -14.73 -4.87
CA ALA A 15 -6.23 -15.73 -3.81
C ALA A 15 -5.26 -16.84 -4.23
N PHE A 16 -3.97 -16.64 -3.93
CA PHE A 16 -2.94 -17.64 -4.22
C PHE A 16 -3.08 -18.88 -3.33
N LYS A 17 -2.85 -20.07 -3.91
CA LYS A 17 -2.93 -21.35 -3.19
C LYS A 17 -1.82 -21.44 -2.14
N GLY A 18 -2.19 -21.82 -0.92
CA GLY A 18 -1.29 -21.88 0.23
C GLY A 18 -0.13 -22.86 0.04
N ASP A 19 -0.35 -23.96 -0.66
CA ASP A 19 0.64 -25.03 -0.88
C ASP A 19 1.87 -24.57 -1.69
N HIS A 20 1.74 -23.46 -2.44
CA HIS A 20 2.81 -22.82 -3.21
C HIS A 20 3.43 -21.63 -2.51
N ILE A 21 3.07 -21.35 -1.24
CA ILE A 21 3.67 -20.27 -0.47
C ILE A 21 4.90 -20.81 0.26
N THR A 22 6.06 -20.24 -0.02
CA THR A 22 7.34 -20.66 0.53
C THR A 22 8.08 -19.50 1.22
N THR A 23 9.06 -19.86 2.04
CA THR A 23 10.05 -18.91 2.61
C THR A 23 11.37 -18.92 1.87
N ILE A 24 11.51 -19.81 0.87
CA ILE A 24 12.71 -19.91 0.01
C ILE A 24 12.64 -18.79 -1.02
N ASP A 25 13.67 -17.94 -1.06
CA ASP A 25 13.76 -16.83 -2.01
C ASP A 25 14.02 -17.36 -3.42
N ASN A 26 13.03 -17.23 -4.28
CA ASN A 26 13.07 -17.56 -5.70
C ASN A 26 12.89 -16.34 -6.60
N GLY A 27 12.93 -15.13 -6.01
CA GLY A 27 12.72 -13.86 -6.72
C GLY A 27 11.26 -13.50 -6.97
N ILE A 28 10.30 -14.37 -6.63
CA ILE A 28 8.84 -14.13 -6.82
C ILE A 28 8.20 -13.85 -5.46
N VAL A 29 8.06 -12.59 -5.11
CA VAL A 29 7.53 -12.14 -3.81
C VAL A 29 6.01 -12.11 -3.83
N LEU A 30 5.37 -12.82 -2.93
CA LEU A 30 3.95 -12.69 -2.65
C LEU A 30 3.74 -11.52 -1.70
N VAL A 31 3.25 -10.39 -2.21
CA VAL A 31 3.03 -9.19 -1.40
C VAL A 31 1.88 -9.42 -0.40
N THR A 32 2.20 -9.25 0.87
CA THR A 32 1.27 -9.45 1.99
C THR A 32 1.28 -8.21 2.90
N PRO A 33 0.35 -8.08 3.87
CA PRO A 33 0.42 -7.00 4.85
C PRO A 33 1.77 -6.87 5.56
N GLY A 34 2.54 -7.98 5.69
CA GLY A 34 3.90 -7.97 6.24
C GLY A 34 4.91 -7.17 5.43
N ASN A 35 4.61 -6.82 4.19
CA ASN A 35 5.44 -5.97 3.33
C ASN A 35 5.14 -4.47 3.48
N PHE A 36 4.34 -4.09 4.48
CA PHE A 36 4.07 -2.70 4.81
C PHE A 36 4.71 -2.34 6.15
N SER A 37 5.31 -1.17 6.21
CA SER A 37 5.79 -0.60 7.47
C SER A 37 4.64 0.01 8.24
N ILE A 38 4.72 0.01 9.58
CA ILE A 38 3.86 0.86 10.40
C ILE A 38 4.13 2.32 10.01
N GLY A 39 3.08 3.08 9.73
CA GLY A 39 3.19 4.41 9.15
C GLY A 39 3.23 4.44 7.62
N GLY A 40 3.13 3.29 6.97
CA GLY A 40 3.14 3.13 5.50
C GLY A 40 4.53 2.97 4.91
N GLY A 41 4.56 2.75 3.60
CA GLY A 41 5.78 2.45 2.84
C GLY A 41 6.07 0.95 2.72
N PHE A 42 6.77 0.58 1.66
CA PHE A 42 7.11 -0.81 1.36
C PHE A 42 8.28 -1.30 2.23
N LYS A 43 8.18 -2.53 2.71
CA LYS A 43 9.21 -3.18 3.52
C LYS A 43 9.57 -4.55 2.93
N GLU A 44 10.84 -4.76 2.61
CA GLU A 44 11.36 -6.02 2.05
C GLU A 44 11.93 -6.98 3.12
N GLY A 45 11.54 -6.88 4.37
CA GLY A 45 12.12 -7.68 5.46
C GLY A 45 11.85 -9.18 5.30
N LYS A 46 10.85 -9.70 6.00
CA LYS A 46 10.45 -11.12 5.93
C LYS A 46 9.43 -11.33 4.81
N CYS A 47 9.90 -11.48 3.56
CA CYS A 47 9.03 -11.77 2.42
C CYS A 47 8.51 -13.21 2.47
N LYS A 48 7.32 -13.41 1.94
CA LYS A 48 6.84 -14.70 1.46
C LYS A 48 7.06 -14.78 -0.04
N PHE A 49 7.37 -15.97 -0.52
CA PHE A 49 7.61 -16.21 -1.94
C PHE A 49 6.58 -17.19 -2.47
N PHE A 50 6.46 -17.28 -3.79
CA PHE A 50 5.49 -18.14 -4.46
C PHE A 50 6.21 -18.97 -5.54
N ASP A 51 5.95 -20.29 -5.58
CA ASP A 51 6.59 -21.24 -6.51
C ASP A 51 5.62 -21.91 -7.49
N GLY A 52 4.35 -21.48 -7.47
CA GLY A 52 3.32 -22.01 -8.38
C GLY A 52 3.10 -21.13 -9.62
N GLU A 53 2.19 -21.58 -10.48
CA GLU A 53 1.71 -20.78 -11.60
C GLU A 53 0.82 -19.64 -11.11
N TYR A 54 0.94 -18.48 -11.74
CA TYR A 54 0.17 -17.29 -11.38
C TYR A 54 -0.32 -16.51 -12.58
N PRO A 55 -1.51 -15.88 -12.48
CA PRO A 55 -2.04 -15.05 -13.56
C PRO A 55 -1.26 -13.73 -13.66
N THR A 56 -0.82 -13.40 -14.87
CA THR A 56 -0.01 -12.20 -15.17
C THR A 56 -0.71 -10.89 -14.83
N ASP A 57 -2.05 -10.87 -14.83
CA ASP A 57 -2.86 -9.70 -14.44
C ASP A 57 -2.73 -9.30 -12.96
N TYR A 58 -2.09 -10.16 -12.17
CA TYR A 58 -1.81 -9.93 -10.75
C TYR A 58 -0.32 -9.75 -10.46
N VAL A 59 0.47 -9.41 -11.46
CA VAL A 59 1.84 -8.95 -11.29
C VAL A 59 1.82 -7.44 -11.10
N LEU A 60 2.36 -6.98 -9.97
CA LEU A 60 2.50 -5.57 -9.65
C LEU A 60 3.71 -4.96 -10.40
N ARG A 61 3.59 -3.71 -10.78
CA ARG A 61 4.65 -2.96 -11.47
C ARG A 61 5.35 -1.99 -10.52
N PRO A 62 6.61 -1.67 -10.74
CA PRO A 62 7.29 -0.61 -10.00
C PRO A 62 6.49 0.70 -10.00
N GLY A 63 6.31 1.30 -8.82
CA GLY A 63 5.53 2.52 -8.65
C GLY A 63 4.01 2.32 -8.58
N ASP A 64 3.50 1.08 -8.63
CA ASP A 64 2.10 0.82 -8.30
C ASP A 64 1.80 1.23 -6.86
N LEU A 65 0.71 1.96 -6.67
CA LEU A 65 0.21 2.32 -5.34
C LEU A 65 -0.65 1.18 -4.82
N ILE A 66 -0.26 0.60 -3.70
CA ILE A 66 -0.94 -0.52 -3.05
C ILE A 66 -1.35 -0.15 -1.62
N VAL A 67 -2.37 -0.84 -1.11
CA VAL A 67 -2.93 -0.60 0.22
C VAL A 67 -3.24 -1.91 0.92
N THR A 68 -2.98 -2.00 2.23
CA THR A 68 -3.36 -3.17 3.02
C THR A 68 -4.87 -3.19 3.26
N MET A 69 -5.49 -4.35 3.06
CA MET A 69 -6.90 -4.57 3.36
C MET A 69 -7.13 -5.55 4.52
N THR A 70 -6.06 -6.03 5.13
CA THR A 70 -6.12 -6.95 6.27
C THR A 70 -5.02 -6.62 7.25
N ASP A 71 -5.36 -6.59 8.54
CA ASP A 71 -4.41 -6.44 9.64
C ASP A 71 -4.58 -7.59 10.65
N LEU A 72 -3.45 -8.19 11.03
CA LEU A 72 -3.37 -9.26 11.99
C LEU A 72 -2.94 -8.76 13.38
N SER A 73 -2.65 -7.46 13.53
CA SER A 73 -2.26 -6.86 14.79
C SER A 73 -3.49 -6.47 15.62
N LYS A 74 -3.38 -6.59 16.94
CA LYS A 74 -4.41 -6.11 17.86
C LYS A 74 -4.55 -4.58 17.86
N ALA A 75 -3.50 -3.88 17.43
CA ALA A 75 -3.44 -2.43 17.42
C ALA A 75 -4.06 -1.79 16.17
N ILE A 76 -4.41 -2.60 15.16
CA ILE A 76 -4.89 -2.14 13.84
C ILE A 76 -3.89 -1.14 13.23
N ASP A 77 -2.60 -1.43 13.37
CA ASP A 77 -1.52 -0.49 13.10
C ASP A 77 -0.94 -0.56 11.67
N THR A 78 -1.50 -1.46 10.84
CA THR A 78 -1.15 -1.56 9.41
C THR A 78 -2.36 -1.53 8.47
N LEU A 79 -3.59 -1.58 8.96
CA LEU A 79 -4.80 -1.59 8.13
C LEU A 79 -4.95 -0.27 7.35
N GLY A 80 -5.12 -0.37 6.04
CA GLY A 80 -5.30 0.80 5.17
C GLY A 80 -4.02 1.57 4.84
N TYR A 81 -2.86 1.19 5.36
CA TYR A 81 -1.61 1.84 4.99
C TYR A 81 -1.23 1.59 3.53
N SER A 82 -0.75 2.65 2.90
CA SER A 82 -0.28 2.63 1.52
C SER A 82 1.21 2.34 1.41
N ALA A 83 1.59 1.78 0.27
CA ALA A 83 2.97 1.63 -0.14
C ALA A 83 3.10 1.80 -1.66
N LEU A 84 4.28 2.20 -2.13
CA LEU A 84 4.65 2.14 -3.53
C LEU A 84 5.51 0.90 -3.77
N VAL A 85 5.18 0.13 -4.79
CA VAL A 85 5.96 -1.06 -5.18
C VAL A 85 7.35 -0.62 -5.60
N PRO A 86 8.43 -1.17 -5.02
CA PRO A 86 9.79 -0.74 -5.33
C PRO A 86 10.23 -1.17 -6.74
N LYS A 87 11.19 -0.45 -7.30
CA LYS A 87 11.92 -0.89 -8.47
C LYS A 87 12.94 -1.94 -8.04
N SER A 88 12.84 -3.15 -8.61
CA SER A 88 13.66 -4.30 -8.24
C SER A 88 13.70 -5.29 -9.40
N GLU A 89 14.65 -6.22 -9.39
CA GLU A 89 14.67 -7.38 -10.29
C GLU A 89 13.67 -8.47 -9.88
N ARG A 90 13.00 -8.31 -8.73
CA ARG A 90 12.01 -9.26 -8.22
C ARG A 90 10.66 -9.07 -8.89
N THR A 91 9.91 -10.16 -9.00
CA THR A 91 8.49 -10.14 -9.38
C THR A 91 7.63 -10.01 -8.12
N TYR A 92 6.69 -9.06 -8.11
CA TYR A 92 5.78 -8.84 -6.99
C TYR A 92 4.36 -9.27 -7.36
N LEU A 93 3.81 -10.24 -6.62
CA LEU A 93 2.47 -10.78 -6.85
C LEU A 93 1.44 -10.13 -5.94
N HIS A 94 0.30 -9.76 -6.53
CA HIS A 94 -0.79 -9.05 -5.89
C HIS A 94 -1.74 -10.01 -5.14
N ASN A 95 -1.49 -10.19 -3.84
CA ASN A 95 -2.30 -11.06 -2.97
C ASN A 95 -3.67 -10.44 -2.64
N GLN A 96 -4.69 -11.28 -2.37
CA GLN A 96 -6.06 -10.85 -2.04
C GLN A 96 -6.19 -9.94 -0.80
N ARG A 97 -5.18 -9.87 0.06
CA ARG A 97 -5.17 -8.99 1.24
C ARG A 97 -4.68 -7.57 0.94
N ILE A 98 -4.37 -7.32 -0.30
CA ILE A 98 -3.82 -6.06 -0.79
C ILE A 98 -4.73 -5.51 -1.87
N GLY A 99 -5.00 -4.20 -1.83
CA GLY A 99 -5.67 -3.45 -2.88
C GLY A 99 -4.65 -2.77 -3.78
N LEU A 100 -4.83 -2.87 -5.10
CA LEU A 100 -4.09 -2.05 -6.07
C LEU A 100 -4.92 -0.81 -6.38
N VAL A 101 -4.39 0.36 -6.03
CA VAL A 101 -5.04 1.65 -6.22
C VAL A 101 -4.69 2.20 -7.60
N LYS A 102 -5.70 2.46 -8.42
CA LYS A 102 -5.58 3.10 -9.73
C LYS A 102 -6.26 4.45 -9.71
N ILE A 103 -5.55 5.51 -10.07
CA ILE A 103 -6.13 6.83 -10.25
C ILE A 103 -6.87 6.85 -11.59
N ILE A 104 -8.11 7.34 -11.58
CA ILE A 104 -8.97 7.47 -12.76
C ILE A 104 -9.07 8.91 -13.25
N ASP A 105 -8.66 9.88 -12.43
CA ASP A 105 -8.60 11.30 -12.79
C ASP A 105 -7.27 11.93 -12.35
N GLU A 106 -6.23 11.71 -13.16
CA GLU A 106 -4.88 12.26 -12.93
C GLU A 106 -4.79 13.79 -13.11
N LYS A 107 -5.86 14.43 -13.65
CA LYS A 107 -5.94 15.88 -13.74
C LYS A 107 -6.34 16.54 -12.43
N ARG A 108 -6.90 15.77 -11.49
CA ARG A 108 -7.40 16.26 -10.21
C ARG A 108 -6.68 15.64 -9.01
N LEU A 109 -6.12 14.44 -9.14
CA LEU A 109 -5.46 13.74 -8.03
C LEU A 109 -4.06 13.27 -8.43
N ASP A 110 -3.06 13.75 -7.69
CA ASP A 110 -1.68 13.27 -7.79
C ASP A 110 -1.48 11.98 -6.99
N LYS A 111 -0.78 10.99 -7.58
CA LYS A 111 -0.55 9.68 -6.98
C LYS A 111 0.28 9.74 -5.70
N HIS A 112 1.33 10.56 -5.66
CA HIS A 112 2.18 10.70 -4.49
C HIS A 112 1.47 11.46 -3.37
N TYR A 113 0.63 12.45 -3.72
CA TYR A 113 -0.23 13.10 -2.74
C TYR A 113 -1.21 12.09 -2.11
N LEU A 114 -1.87 11.25 -2.91
CA LEU A 114 -2.73 10.19 -2.39
C LEU A 114 -1.97 9.21 -1.51
N TYR A 115 -0.77 8.79 -1.92
CA TYR A 115 0.10 7.94 -1.11
C TYR A 115 0.33 8.52 0.29
N TRP A 116 0.61 9.83 0.40
CA TRP A 116 0.79 10.50 1.68
C TRP A 116 -0.51 10.71 2.44
N PHE A 117 -1.61 11.06 1.74
CA PHE A 117 -2.94 11.18 2.35
C PHE A 117 -3.35 9.88 3.04
N MET A 118 -3.17 8.73 2.40
CA MET A 118 -3.49 7.41 2.95
C MET A 118 -2.62 7.02 4.17
N ARG A 119 -1.62 7.81 4.52
CA ARG A 119 -0.77 7.66 5.70
C ARG A 119 -1.10 8.67 6.81
N THR A 120 -2.07 9.54 6.61
CA THR A 120 -2.49 10.51 7.63
C THR A 120 -3.30 9.84 8.73
N SER A 121 -3.27 10.44 9.92
CA SER A 121 -4.08 9.98 11.07
C SER A 121 -5.57 10.04 10.78
N TYR A 122 -6.01 11.01 9.95
CA TYR A 122 -7.41 11.12 9.53
C TYR A 122 -7.84 9.87 8.75
N TYR A 123 -7.14 9.55 7.66
CA TYR A 123 -7.44 8.40 6.83
C TYR A 123 -7.38 7.09 7.65
N GLN A 124 -6.32 6.90 8.43
CA GLN A 124 -6.15 5.69 9.24
C GLN A 124 -7.28 5.49 10.25
N LYS A 125 -7.69 6.55 10.96
CA LYS A 125 -8.81 6.47 11.91
C LYS A 125 -10.12 6.15 11.21
N THR A 126 -10.38 6.72 10.02
CA THR A 126 -11.57 6.44 9.22
C THR A 126 -11.62 4.98 8.79
N ILE A 127 -10.50 4.43 8.29
CA ILE A 127 -10.42 3.01 7.91
C ILE A 127 -10.58 2.09 9.13
N ALA A 128 -9.93 2.39 10.24
CA ALA A 128 -10.06 1.60 11.47
C ALA A 128 -11.50 1.60 11.99
N ALA A 129 -12.17 2.75 12.01
CA ALA A 129 -13.55 2.90 12.47
C ALA A 129 -14.57 2.11 11.62
N THR A 130 -14.30 1.93 10.34
CA THR A 130 -15.15 1.17 9.40
C THR A 130 -14.73 -0.29 9.24
N SER A 131 -13.65 -0.73 9.92
CA SER A 131 -13.14 -2.09 9.81
C SER A 131 -14.10 -3.12 10.39
N SER A 132 -13.97 -4.37 9.93
CA SER A 132 -14.71 -5.53 10.43
C SER A 132 -13.73 -6.57 11.00
N GLY A 133 -14.23 -7.39 11.92
CA GLY A 133 -13.46 -8.44 12.60
C GLY A 133 -12.98 -8.03 13.98
N SER A 134 -12.83 -9.03 14.87
CA SER A 134 -12.43 -8.83 16.27
C SER A 134 -10.97 -9.20 16.54
N THR A 135 -10.40 -10.12 15.76
CA THR A 135 -9.03 -10.62 15.91
C THR A 135 -8.19 -10.31 14.68
N VAL A 136 -8.81 -10.42 13.51
CA VAL A 136 -8.24 -10.03 12.22
C VAL A 136 -9.14 -8.93 11.67
N HIS A 137 -8.56 -7.75 11.48
CA HIS A 137 -9.29 -6.60 10.99
C HIS A 137 -9.23 -6.53 9.47
N HIS A 138 -10.37 -6.25 8.85
CA HIS A 138 -10.51 -6.16 7.41
C HIS A 138 -11.15 -4.85 6.99
N THR A 139 -10.67 -4.30 5.90
CA THR A 139 -11.34 -3.28 5.11
C THR A 139 -11.61 -3.82 3.69
N SER A 140 -12.26 -3.05 2.85
CA SER A 140 -12.60 -3.43 1.49
C SER A 140 -12.29 -2.30 0.50
N PRO A 141 -12.20 -2.59 -0.82
CA PRO A 141 -12.11 -1.57 -1.84
C PRO A 141 -13.15 -0.46 -1.69
N ASP A 142 -14.41 -0.82 -1.43
CA ASP A 142 -15.50 0.16 -1.28
C ASP A 142 -15.28 1.07 -0.08
N ARG A 143 -14.93 0.52 1.09
CA ARG A 143 -14.64 1.32 2.30
C ARG A 143 -13.45 2.26 2.11
N ILE A 144 -12.45 1.85 1.35
CA ILE A 144 -11.32 2.70 1.00
C ILE A 144 -11.77 3.83 0.07
N MET A 145 -12.60 3.52 -0.91
CA MET A 145 -13.13 4.49 -1.87
C MET A 145 -14.18 5.44 -1.26
N ASP A 146 -14.84 5.06 -0.17
CA ASP A 146 -15.83 5.90 0.56
C ASP A 146 -15.17 6.96 1.46
N VAL A 147 -13.84 6.91 1.65
CA VAL A 147 -13.16 7.90 2.48
C VAL A 147 -13.27 9.28 1.84
N GLU A 148 -13.74 10.24 2.63
CA GLU A 148 -13.80 11.64 2.20
C GLU A 148 -12.41 12.26 2.13
N ILE A 149 -12.21 13.12 1.14
CA ILE A 149 -10.99 13.87 0.94
C ILE A 149 -11.30 15.32 0.55
N GLU A 150 -10.51 16.25 1.04
CA GLU A 150 -10.45 17.61 0.53
C GLU A 150 -9.23 17.73 -0.37
N LEU A 151 -9.46 18.02 -1.66
CA LEU A 151 -8.38 18.10 -2.64
C LEU A 151 -7.98 19.57 -2.86
N PRO A 152 -6.76 19.95 -2.51
CA PRO A 152 -6.15 21.17 -3.02
C PRO A 152 -5.98 21.11 -4.54
N ASP A 153 -5.62 22.22 -5.15
CA ASP A 153 -5.20 22.21 -6.56
C ASP A 153 -3.96 21.31 -6.76
N LEU A 154 -3.78 20.83 -7.99
CA LEU A 154 -2.73 19.86 -8.34
C LEU A 154 -1.31 20.38 -8.05
N GLU A 155 -1.08 21.67 -8.15
CA GLU A 155 0.21 22.28 -7.86
C GLU A 155 0.57 22.15 -6.37
N LYS A 156 -0.38 22.43 -5.49
CA LYS A 156 -0.23 22.23 -4.04
C LYS A 156 -0.07 20.77 -3.69
N GLN A 157 -0.86 19.86 -4.31
CA GLN A 157 -0.71 18.43 -4.09
C GLN A 157 0.72 17.97 -4.39
N ARG A 158 1.27 18.35 -5.55
CA ARG A 158 2.64 18.01 -5.96
C ARG A 158 3.70 18.62 -5.06
N THR A 159 3.49 19.85 -4.61
CA THR A 159 4.41 20.53 -3.68
C THR A 159 4.47 19.77 -2.36
N VAL A 160 3.32 19.41 -1.78
CA VAL A 160 3.24 18.63 -0.54
C VAL A 160 3.86 17.24 -0.72
N ALA A 161 3.52 16.55 -1.80
CA ALA A 161 4.06 15.22 -2.09
C ALA A 161 5.59 15.24 -2.22
N THR A 162 6.15 16.16 -3.01
CA THR A 162 7.59 16.32 -3.20
C THR A 162 8.31 16.63 -1.87
N PHE A 163 7.72 17.47 -1.03
CA PHE A 163 8.28 17.78 0.28
C PHE A 163 8.35 16.54 1.17
N MET A 164 7.27 15.77 1.22
CA MET A 164 7.19 14.54 2.02
C MET A 164 8.12 13.44 1.49
N ASP A 165 8.21 13.26 0.18
CA ASP A 165 9.12 12.31 -0.48
C ASP A 165 10.59 12.64 -0.13
N ASN A 166 10.96 13.92 -0.12
CA ASN A 166 12.29 14.38 0.26
C ASN A 166 12.61 14.08 1.74
N ILE A 167 11.64 14.28 2.64
CA ILE A 167 11.79 13.93 4.06
C ILE A 167 12.00 12.42 4.22
N GLU A 168 11.15 11.60 3.60
CA GLU A 168 11.26 10.13 3.68
C GLU A 168 12.61 9.64 3.12
N SER A 169 13.06 10.20 2.01
CA SER A 169 14.37 9.91 1.42
C SER A 169 15.51 10.20 2.39
N LYS A 170 15.51 11.36 3.04
CA LYS A 170 16.51 11.71 4.06
C LYS A 170 16.49 10.79 5.27
N ILE A 171 15.29 10.43 5.75
CA ILE A 171 15.15 9.45 6.85
C ILE A 171 15.76 8.10 6.46
N ASN A 172 15.47 7.62 5.24
CA ASN A 172 15.97 6.33 4.76
C ASN A 172 17.50 6.36 4.58
N THR A 173 18.06 7.44 4.04
CA THR A 173 19.51 7.64 3.92
C THR A 173 20.18 7.62 5.29
N ASN A 174 19.65 8.34 6.27
CA ASN A 174 20.20 8.36 7.62
C ASN A 174 20.13 6.98 8.29
N LYS A 175 19.05 6.22 8.09
CA LYS A 175 18.94 4.83 8.58
C LYS A 175 19.98 3.91 7.95
N GLN A 176 20.31 4.10 6.66
CA GLN A 176 21.36 3.33 5.99
C GLN A 176 22.75 3.68 6.54
N ILE A 177 23.04 4.96 6.72
CA ILE A 177 24.30 5.41 7.32
C ILE A 177 24.48 4.79 8.71
N ASN A 178 23.45 4.88 9.57
CA ASN A 178 23.51 4.36 10.93
C ASN A 178 23.63 2.82 11.01
N LYS A 179 23.28 2.08 9.96
CA LYS A 179 23.49 0.63 9.92
C LYS A 179 24.92 0.25 9.55
N ASN A 180 25.65 1.17 8.95
CA ASN A 180 27.04 0.95 8.50
C ASN A 180 28.07 1.50 9.50
N LEU A 181 27.63 2.10 10.59
CA LEU A 181 28.42 2.52 11.75
C LEU A 181 28.34 1.48 12.88
#